data_2685ec7f74a2ec412fb844d209d13922
#
_entry.id   2685ec7f74a2ec412fb844d209d13922
#
_cell.length_a   1.000
_cell.length_b   1.000
_cell.length_c   1.000
_cell.angle_alpha   90.00
_cell.angle_beta   90.00
_cell.angle_gamma   90.00
#
_symmetry.space_group_name_H-M   'P 1'
#
loop_
_entity.id
_entity.type
_entity.pdbx_description
1 polymer ?
#
loop_
_entity_poly.entity_id
_entity_poly.type
_entity_poly.pdbx_seq_one_letter_code
_entity_poly.pdbx_strand_id
1 'polypeptide(L)'
;GAAKLDKNSAWRQLVDDGLAAEEAHGKMTDALEAHDWLHGSLARSEASINARLAGGLPFLATVGATSPFIGLFGTVVGIYRALINIGIAGSASIDKVAGPVGEALIMTALGLLVAVPAVLAYNYLQARNKRIAELLGGFSTDVLANINSKGAIKPAVPAAPAAKPAAAAPAAKK
;
A
#
# COMPACT_ATOMS: atom_id res chain seq x y z
N GLY A 1 -28.77 10.49 -1.39
CA GLY A 1 -27.33 10.60 -1.75
C GLY A 1 -26.58 9.28 -1.67
N ALA A 2 -26.62 8.56 -0.56
CA ALA A 2 -25.88 7.32 -0.33
C ALA A 2 -26.22 6.17 -1.30
N ALA A 3 -27.46 6.10 -1.79
CA ALA A 3 -27.91 5.07 -2.74
C ALA A 3 -27.17 5.09 -4.10
N LYS A 4 -26.47 6.17 -4.44
CA LYS A 4 -25.68 6.31 -5.68
C LYS A 4 -24.24 5.82 -5.56
N LEU A 5 -23.79 5.49 -4.34
CA LEU A 5 -22.45 4.99 -4.10
C LEU A 5 -22.42 3.47 -4.19
N ASP A 6 -21.34 2.93 -4.73
CA ASP A 6 -21.12 1.48 -4.81
C ASP A 6 -21.14 0.86 -3.41
N LYS A 7 -21.86 -0.25 -3.22
CA LYS A 7 -22.08 -0.88 -1.89
C LYS A 7 -20.79 -1.28 -1.19
N ASN A 8 -19.73 -1.57 -1.96
CA ASN A 8 -18.42 -1.99 -1.46
C ASN A 8 -17.38 -0.85 -1.43
N SER A 9 -17.80 0.40 -1.69
CA SER A 9 -16.87 1.53 -1.70
C SER A 9 -16.60 2.05 -0.29
N ALA A 10 -15.35 2.51 -0.05
CA ALA A 10 -14.96 3.18 1.18
C ALA A 10 -15.84 4.40 1.50
N TRP A 11 -16.29 5.11 0.46
CA TRP A 11 -17.19 6.26 0.55
C TRP A 11 -18.57 5.87 1.10
N ARG A 12 -19.09 4.73 0.66
CA ARG A 12 -20.36 4.21 1.16
C ARG A 12 -20.26 3.79 2.62
N GLN A 13 -19.19 3.08 2.98
CA GLN A 13 -18.95 2.69 4.37
C GLN A 13 -18.88 3.91 5.29
N LEU A 14 -18.16 4.96 4.90
CA LEU A 14 -18.03 6.18 5.70
C LEU A 14 -19.39 6.85 5.93
N VAL A 15 -20.23 6.93 4.89
CA VAL A 15 -21.60 7.51 5.00
C VAL A 15 -22.48 6.67 5.89
N ASP A 16 -22.47 5.35 5.73
CA ASP A 16 -23.32 4.44 6.50
C ASP A 16 -22.89 4.47 8.00
N ASP A 17 -21.59 4.51 8.29
CA ASP A 17 -21.05 4.64 9.66
C ASP A 17 -21.42 6.01 10.29
N GLY A 18 -21.39 7.09 9.51
CA GLY A 18 -21.83 8.42 9.96
C GLY A 18 -23.32 8.48 10.31
N LEU A 19 -24.17 7.89 9.46
CA LEU A 19 -25.61 7.81 9.72
C LEU A 19 -25.95 6.92 10.93
N ALA A 20 -25.24 5.80 11.09
CA ALA A 20 -25.37 4.94 12.26
C ALA A 20 -24.95 5.65 13.54
N ALA A 21 -23.91 6.49 13.48
CA ALA A 21 -23.45 7.29 14.61
C ALA A 21 -24.47 8.38 15.00
N GLU A 22 -25.13 9.02 14.02
CA GLU A 22 -26.23 9.99 14.25
C GLU A 22 -27.41 9.31 14.95
N GLU A 23 -27.82 8.14 14.48
CA GLU A 23 -28.91 7.36 15.12
C GLU A 23 -28.55 6.91 16.54
N ALA A 24 -27.30 6.49 16.76
CA ALA A 24 -26.82 6.06 18.08
C ALA A 24 -26.79 7.21 19.08
N HIS A 25 -26.40 8.42 18.63
CA HIS A 25 -26.40 9.61 19.49
C HIS A 25 -27.79 9.90 20.06
N GLY A 26 -28.85 9.74 19.28
CA GLY A 26 -30.25 9.94 19.75
C GLY A 26 -30.69 8.97 20.86
N LYS A 27 -29.95 7.89 21.09
CA LYS A 27 -30.20 6.86 22.13
C LYS A 27 -29.27 6.99 23.34
N MET A 28 -28.32 7.93 23.34
CA MET A 28 -27.37 8.13 24.44
C MET A 28 -27.98 8.89 25.59
N THR A 29 -27.66 8.46 26.81
CA THR A 29 -28.16 9.08 28.05
C THR A 29 -27.26 10.23 28.54
N ASP A 30 -26.00 10.27 28.10
CA ASP A 30 -25.01 11.30 28.45
C ASP A 30 -25.00 12.43 27.43
N ALA A 31 -24.82 13.65 27.93
CA ALA A 31 -24.76 14.89 27.13
C ALA A 31 -23.42 15.08 26.38
N LEU A 32 -22.93 14.03 25.71
CA LEU A 32 -21.83 14.20 24.77
C LEU A 32 -22.32 15.04 23.59
N GLU A 33 -21.59 16.11 23.24
CA GLU A 33 -22.01 16.93 22.11
C GLU A 33 -22.07 16.07 20.84
N ALA A 34 -23.19 16.14 20.12
CA ALA A 34 -23.41 15.36 18.90
C ALA A 34 -22.29 15.49 17.89
N HIS A 35 -21.68 16.68 17.83
CA HIS A 35 -20.54 16.96 16.98
C HIS A 35 -19.33 16.09 17.33
N ASP A 36 -18.96 16.00 18.60
CA ASP A 36 -17.78 15.25 19.05
C ASP A 36 -17.95 13.75 18.85
N TRP A 37 -19.17 13.25 19.11
CA TRP A 37 -19.51 11.86 18.86
C TRP A 37 -19.41 11.50 17.37
N LEU A 38 -20.01 12.29 16.50
CA LEU A 38 -19.98 12.08 15.04
C LEU A 38 -18.56 12.18 14.50
N HIS A 39 -17.79 13.20 14.94
CA HIS A 39 -16.41 13.36 14.54
C HIS A 39 -15.56 12.14 14.96
N GLY A 40 -15.68 11.69 16.20
CA GLY A 40 -14.97 10.50 16.69
C GLY A 40 -15.37 9.21 15.97
N SER A 41 -16.64 9.06 15.60
CA SER A 41 -17.13 7.90 14.83
C SER A 41 -16.58 7.87 13.42
N LEU A 42 -16.60 9.00 12.71
CA LEU A 42 -16.06 9.13 11.36
C LEU A 42 -14.53 8.91 11.35
N ALA A 43 -13.81 9.45 12.34
CA ALA A 43 -12.37 9.23 12.48
C ALA A 43 -12.02 7.74 12.67
N ARG A 44 -12.82 6.98 13.43
CA ARG A 44 -12.64 5.53 13.57
C ARG A 44 -12.91 4.79 12.26
N SER A 45 -13.94 5.20 11.51
CA SER A 45 -14.24 4.63 10.20
C SER A 45 -13.09 4.87 9.22
N GLU A 46 -12.56 6.09 9.14
CA GLU A 46 -11.38 6.44 8.34
C GLU A 46 -10.17 5.58 8.69
N ALA A 47 -9.87 5.46 10.00
CA ALA A 47 -8.76 4.65 10.48
C ALA A 47 -8.91 3.17 10.09
N SER A 48 -10.12 2.62 10.20
CA SER A 48 -10.45 1.24 9.79
C SER A 48 -10.25 1.03 8.29
N ILE A 49 -10.73 1.95 7.47
CA ILE A 49 -10.56 1.90 6.00
C ILE A 49 -9.07 1.98 5.64
N ASN A 50 -8.33 2.91 6.25
CA ASN A 50 -6.90 3.08 6.01
C ASN A 50 -6.09 1.83 6.42
N ALA A 51 -6.43 1.21 7.55
CA ALA A 51 -5.80 -0.04 7.99
C ALA A 51 -6.03 -1.18 6.97
N ARG A 52 -7.23 -1.29 6.42
CA ARG A 52 -7.55 -2.30 5.39
C ARG A 52 -6.78 -2.04 4.09
N LEU A 53 -6.67 -0.79 3.66
CA LEU A 53 -5.89 -0.40 2.47
C LEU A 53 -4.40 -0.68 2.64
N ALA A 54 -3.88 -0.54 3.85
CA ALA A 54 -2.47 -0.77 4.16
C ALA A 54 -2.11 -2.24 4.41
N GLY A 55 -3.09 -3.15 4.52
CA GLY A 55 -2.91 -4.51 5.05
C GLY A 55 -1.89 -5.38 4.31
N GLY A 56 -1.65 -5.17 3.02
CA GLY A 56 -0.64 -5.92 2.24
C GLY A 56 0.73 -5.23 2.15
N LEU A 57 0.84 -3.96 2.53
CA LEU A 57 2.07 -3.19 2.37
C LEU A 57 3.25 -3.72 3.19
N PRO A 58 3.08 -4.11 4.48
CA PRO A 58 4.18 -4.67 5.26
C PRO A 58 4.78 -5.93 4.65
N PHE A 59 3.96 -6.78 4.03
CA PHE A 59 4.44 -7.97 3.33
C PHE A 59 5.35 -7.61 2.14
N LEU A 60 4.91 -6.70 1.28
CA LEU A 60 5.71 -6.23 0.14
C LEU A 60 7.01 -5.56 0.59
N ALA A 61 6.96 -4.74 1.65
CA ALA A 61 8.15 -4.13 2.23
C ALA A 61 9.14 -5.19 2.73
N THR A 62 8.65 -6.20 3.44
CA THR A 62 9.48 -7.30 3.95
C THR A 62 10.11 -8.09 2.81
N VAL A 63 9.34 -8.48 1.81
CA VAL A 63 9.87 -9.20 0.62
C VAL A 63 10.93 -8.36 -0.09
N GLY A 64 10.64 -7.07 -0.33
CA GLY A 64 11.59 -6.17 -0.99
C GLY A 64 12.90 -6.01 -0.22
N ALA A 65 12.82 -5.92 1.11
CA ALA A 65 14.00 -5.75 1.96
C ALA A 65 14.80 -7.04 2.15
N THR A 66 14.15 -8.21 2.22
CA THR A 66 14.81 -9.48 2.57
C THR A 66 15.30 -10.28 1.37
N SER A 67 14.66 -10.15 0.21
CA SER A 67 15.01 -10.94 -0.98
C SER A 67 16.47 -10.78 -1.43
N PRO A 68 17.12 -9.58 -1.40
CA PRO A 68 18.54 -9.46 -1.74
C PRO A 68 19.44 -10.25 -0.79
N PHE A 69 19.09 -10.31 0.49
CA PHE A 69 19.87 -11.07 1.49
C PHE A 69 19.71 -12.58 1.31
N ILE A 70 18.54 -13.04 0.87
CA ILE A 70 18.31 -14.42 0.51
C ILE A 70 19.17 -14.80 -0.71
N GLY A 71 19.24 -13.92 -1.70
CA GLY A 71 20.11 -14.08 -2.86
C GLY A 71 21.60 -14.12 -2.44
N LEU A 72 22.03 -13.19 -1.59
CA LEU A 72 23.39 -13.18 -1.04
C LEU A 72 23.71 -14.45 -0.25
N PHE A 73 22.78 -14.95 0.56
CA PHE A 73 22.96 -16.22 1.25
C PHE A 73 23.20 -17.37 0.27
N GLY A 74 22.47 -17.41 -0.84
CA GLY A 74 22.69 -18.39 -1.90
C GLY A 74 24.11 -18.31 -2.49
N THR A 75 24.65 -17.12 -2.71
CA THR A 75 26.05 -16.96 -3.18
C THR A 75 27.06 -17.48 -2.17
N VAL A 76 26.88 -17.18 -0.90
CA VAL A 76 27.79 -17.65 0.16
C VAL A 76 27.82 -19.19 0.19
N VAL A 77 26.66 -19.85 0.15
CA VAL A 77 26.54 -21.33 0.12
C VAL A 77 27.19 -21.89 -1.16
N GLY A 78 26.94 -21.30 -2.31
CA GLY A 78 27.50 -21.74 -3.59
C GLY A 78 29.03 -21.64 -3.63
N ILE A 79 29.58 -20.52 -3.19
CA ILE A 79 31.05 -20.34 -3.12
C ILE A 79 31.67 -21.30 -2.10
N TYR A 80 31.03 -21.49 -0.95
CA TYR A 80 31.51 -22.45 0.04
C TYR A 80 31.60 -23.87 -0.54
N ARG A 81 30.58 -24.33 -1.26
CA ARG A 81 30.61 -25.63 -1.95
C ARG A 81 31.71 -25.72 -3.01
N ALA A 82 31.91 -24.64 -3.77
CA ALA A 82 32.99 -24.56 -4.76
C ALA A 82 34.39 -24.77 -4.10
N LEU A 83 34.64 -24.10 -2.97
CA LEU A 83 35.89 -24.23 -2.22
C LEU A 83 36.11 -25.62 -1.67
N ILE A 84 35.08 -26.30 -1.16
CA ILE A 84 35.17 -27.69 -0.72
C ILE A 84 35.56 -28.60 -1.89
N ASN A 85 34.95 -28.45 -3.04
CA ASN A 85 35.20 -29.26 -4.22
C ASN A 85 36.65 -29.08 -4.73
N ILE A 86 37.21 -27.85 -4.67
CA ILE A 86 38.60 -27.57 -4.97
C ILE A 86 39.53 -28.29 -3.99
N GLY A 87 39.24 -28.23 -2.70
CA GLY A 87 40.03 -28.90 -1.66
C GLY A 87 40.09 -30.40 -1.84
N ILE A 88 38.96 -31.04 -2.19
CA ILE A 88 38.87 -32.49 -2.46
C ILE A 88 39.64 -32.86 -3.75
N ALA A 89 39.54 -32.01 -4.79
CA ALA A 89 40.16 -32.28 -6.09
C ALA A 89 41.68 -32.05 -6.11
N GLY A 90 42.24 -31.41 -5.10
CA GLY A 90 43.67 -31.11 -4.99
C GLY A 90 44.22 -30.16 -6.06
N SER A 91 43.36 -29.59 -6.93
CA SER A 91 43.76 -28.67 -7.99
C SER A 91 42.72 -27.57 -8.19
N ALA A 92 43.16 -26.33 -8.13
CA ALA A 92 42.32 -25.14 -8.40
C ALA A 92 42.29 -24.82 -9.91
N SER A 93 41.74 -25.71 -10.73
CA SER A 93 41.55 -25.40 -12.14
C SER A 93 40.30 -24.56 -12.33
N ILE A 94 40.39 -23.54 -13.21
CA ILE A 94 39.29 -22.62 -13.53
C ILE A 94 38.03 -23.38 -13.96
N ASP A 95 38.19 -24.45 -14.71
CA ASP A 95 37.07 -25.28 -15.22
C ASP A 95 36.23 -25.90 -14.10
N LYS A 96 36.81 -26.16 -12.93
CA LYS A 96 36.10 -26.74 -11.77
C LYS A 96 35.41 -25.69 -10.89
N VAL A 97 35.81 -24.43 -11.02
CA VAL A 97 35.37 -23.31 -10.17
C VAL A 97 34.32 -22.48 -10.88
N ALA A 98 34.45 -22.30 -12.21
CA ALA A 98 33.58 -21.42 -12.98
C ALA A 98 32.10 -21.78 -12.91
N GLY A 99 31.77 -23.07 -12.98
CA GLY A 99 30.39 -23.55 -12.87
C GLY A 99 29.73 -23.19 -11.55
N PRO A 100 30.23 -23.72 -10.41
CA PRO A 100 29.63 -23.43 -9.09
C PRO A 100 29.61 -21.97 -8.71
N VAL A 101 30.62 -21.18 -9.09
CA VAL A 101 30.65 -19.72 -8.86
C VAL A 101 29.59 -19.03 -9.72
N GLY A 102 29.46 -19.43 -11.00
CA GLY A 102 28.44 -18.90 -11.88
C GLY A 102 27.00 -19.15 -11.34
N GLU A 103 26.74 -20.38 -10.89
CA GLU A 103 25.45 -20.72 -10.24
C GLU A 103 25.22 -19.87 -8.98
N ALA A 104 26.25 -19.66 -8.17
CA ALA A 104 26.14 -18.82 -6.99
C ALA A 104 25.75 -17.37 -7.35
N LEU A 105 26.33 -16.77 -8.39
CA LEU A 105 26.00 -15.41 -8.83
C LEU A 105 24.55 -15.28 -9.33
N ILE A 106 24.00 -16.34 -9.94
CA ILE A 106 22.59 -16.36 -10.37
C ILE A 106 21.65 -16.22 -9.15
N MET A 107 22.01 -16.78 -8.00
CA MET A 107 21.19 -16.64 -6.78
C MET A 107 21.03 -15.18 -6.34
N THR A 108 22.08 -14.37 -6.43
CA THR A 108 21.97 -12.91 -6.17
C THR A 108 21.07 -12.24 -7.20
N ALA A 109 21.20 -12.57 -8.47
CA ALA A 109 20.36 -12.03 -9.52
C ALA A 109 18.87 -12.35 -9.29
N LEU A 110 18.55 -13.57 -8.86
CA LEU A 110 17.18 -13.97 -8.51
C LEU A 110 16.66 -13.20 -7.28
N GLY A 111 17.49 -12.99 -6.26
CA GLY A 111 17.12 -12.17 -5.10
C GLY A 111 16.75 -10.74 -5.50
N LEU A 112 17.52 -10.12 -6.39
CA LEU A 112 17.26 -8.78 -6.92
C LEU A 112 16.02 -8.76 -7.83
N LEU A 113 15.83 -9.80 -8.65
CA LEU A 113 14.68 -9.92 -9.54
C LEU A 113 13.35 -9.92 -8.77
N VAL A 114 13.32 -10.47 -7.58
CA VAL A 114 12.15 -10.46 -6.69
C VAL A 114 12.03 -9.14 -5.92
N ALA A 115 13.16 -8.60 -5.43
CA ALA A 115 13.18 -7.41 -4.60
C ALA A 115 12.67 -6.16 -5.35
N VAL A 116 13.13 -5.94 -6.58
CA VAL A 116 12.83 -4.73 -7.35
C VAL A 116 11.33 -4.57 -7.59
N PRO A 117 10.58 -5.56 -8.14
CA PRO A 117 9.14 -5.44 -8.31
C PRO A 117 8.39 -5.25 -6.99
N ALA A 118 8.83 -5.93 -5.92
CA ALA A 118 8.20 -5.81 -4.61
C ALA A 118 8.29 -4.39 -4.06
N VAL A 119 9.48 -3.76 -4.14
CA VAL A 119 9.68 -2.37 -3.70
C VAL A 119 8.91 -1.39 -4.57
N LEU A 120 8.89 -1.58 -5.89
CA LEU A 120 8.13 -0.73 -6.80
C LEU A 120 6.63 -0.80 -6.50
N ALA A 121 6.09 -2.02 -6.31
CA ALA A 121 4.69 -2.22 -5.96
C ALA A 121 4.36 -1.60 -4.59
N TYR A 122 5.23 -1.77 -3.59
CA TYR A 122 5.09 -1.14 -2.27
C TYR A 122 4.98 0.38 -2.38
N ASN A 123 5.92 1.03 -3.04
CA ASN A 123 5.94 2.49 -3.16
C ASN A 123 4.73 3.01 -3.93
N TYR A 124 4.34 2.34 -5.01
CA TYR A 124 3.16 2.71 -5.79
C TYR A 124 1.87 2.61 -4.96
N LEU A 125 1.66 1.49 -4.28
CA LEU A 125 0.47 1.27 -3.45
C LEU A 125 0.44 2.23 -2.26
N GLN A 126 1.57 2.47 -1.60
CA GLN A 126 1.67 3.42 -0.49
C GLN A 126 1.28 4.84 -0.92
N ALA A 127 1.80 5.31 -2.06
CA ALA A 127 1.44 6.62 -2.60
C ALA A 127 -0.05 6.72 -2.94
N ARG A 128 -0.62 5.64 -3.47
CA ARG A 128 -2.04 5.56 -3.79
C ARG A 128 -2.91 5.56 -2.54
N ASN A 129 -2.54 4.78 -1.53
CA ASN A 129 -3.26 4.72 -0.25
C ASN A 129 -3.25 6.06 0.47
N LYS A 130 -2.10 6.76 0.49
CA LYS A 130 -2.00 8.10 1.05
C LYS A 130 -2.98 9.07 0.38
N ARG A 131 -3.04 9.05 -0.94
CA ARG A 131 -3.98 9.90 -1.68
C ARG A 131 -5.45 9.58 -1.38
N ILE A 132 -5.78 8.28 -1.25
CA ILE A 132 -7.14 7.86 -0.88
C ILE A 132 -7.48 8.34 0.54
N ALA A 133 -6.52 8.24 1.48
CA ALA A 133 -6.69 8.71 2.85
C ALA A 133 -6.96 10.23 2.91
N GLU A 134 -6.23 11.02 2.15
CA GLU A 134 -6.43 12.47 2.05
C GLU A 134 -7.83 12.82 1.50
N LEU A 135 -8.27 12.14 0.45
CA LEU A 135 -9.60 12.33 -0.12
C LEU A 135 -10.71 11.89 0.84
N LEU A 136 -10.47 10.80 1.58
CA LEU A 136 -11.42 10.26 2.56
C LEU A 136 -11.62 11.24 3.72
N GLY A 137 -10.54 11.84 4.24
CA GLY A 137 -10.61 12.85 5.29
C GLY A 137 -11.38 14.12 4.86
N GLY A 138 -11.16 14.58 3.62
CA GLY A 138 -11.96 15.67 3.06
C GLY A 138 -13.44 15.32 2.96
N PHE A 139 -13.76 14.13 2.47
CA PHE A 139 -15.14 13.66 2.35
C PHE A 139 -15.81 13.45 3.71
N SER A 140 -15.08 12.98 4.71
CA SER A 140 -15.54 12.85 6.08
C SER A 140 -15.99 14.19 6.66
N THR A 141 -15.22 15.24 6.43
CA THR A 141 -15.58 16.61 6.82
C THR A 141 -16.88 17.06 6.14
N ASP A 142 -17.03 16.77 4.85
CA ASP A 142 -18.24 17.09 4.10
C ASP A 142 -19.47 16.31 4.61
N VAL A 143 -19.29 15.04 4.99
CA VAL A 143 -20.35 14.22 5.59
C VAL A 143 -20.78 14.80 6.94
N LEU A 144 -19.81 15.18 7.78
CA LEU A 144 -20.08 15.83 9.06
C LEU A 144 -20.88 17.14 8.87
N ALA A 145 -20.47 17.97 7.92
CA ALA A 145 -21.18 19.20 7.58
C ALA A 145 -22.62 18.93 7.07
N ASN A 146 -22.81 17.88 6.28
CA ASN A 146 -24.11 17.47 5.79
C ASN A 146 -25.05 17.05 6.92
N ILE A 147 -24.57 16.23 7.85
CA ILE A 147 -25.36 15.76 9.00
C ILE A 147 -25.70 16.95 9.91
N ASN A 148 -24.73 17.78 10.27
CA ASN A 148 -24.93 18.94 11.13
C ASN A 148 -25.87 20.00 10.53
N SER A 149 -25.88 20.11 9.20
CA SER A 149 -26.79 21.03 8.48
C SER A 149 -28.15 20.42 8.15
N LYS A 150 -28.46 19.22 8.66
CA LYS A 150 -29.68 18.46 8.33
C LYS A 150 -29.92 18.32 6.81
N GLY A 151 -28.84 18.11 6.06
CA GLY A 151 -28.86 17.90 4.62
C GLY A 151 -28.80 19.16 3.76
N ALA A 152 -28.67 20.35 4.33
CA ALA A 152 -28.55 21.60 3.58
C ALA A 152 -27.24 21.67 2.78
N ILE A 153 -26.14 21.17 3.34
CA ILE A 153 -24.84 21.05 2.68
C ILE A 153 -24.71 19.64 2.09
N LYS A 154 -24.51 19.54 0.77
CA LYS A 154 -24.33 18.26 0.10
C LYS A 154 -22.84 17.94 0.00
N PRO A 155 -22.39 16.75 0.46
CA PRO A 155 -20.99 16.37 0.34
C PRO A 155 -20.61 16.24 -1.13
N ALA A 156 -19.46 16.80 -1.49
CA ALA A 156 -18.85 16.64 -2.79
C ALA A 156 -18.15 15.28 -2.84
N VAL A 157 -18.65 14.33 -3.62
CA VAL A 157 -17.90 13.09 -3.90
C VAL A 157 -16.63 13.50 -4.66
N PRO A 158 -15.42 13.21 -4.13
CA PRO A 158 -14.20 13.57 -4.81
C PRO A 158 -14.19 13.01 -6.22
N ALA A 159 -14.09 13.87 -7.21
CA ALA A 159 -13.91 13.43 -8.59
C ALA A 159 -12.65 12.57 -8.69
N ALA A 160 -12.75 11.44 -9.39
CA ALA A 160 -11.56 10.65 -9.69
C ALA A 160 -10.49 11.59 -10.27
N PRO A 161 -9.22 11.54 -9.77
CA PRO A 161 -8.19 12.44 -10.24
C PRO A 161 -8.09 12.35 -11.76
N ALA A 162 -8.24 13.49 -12.43
CA ALA A 162 -8.00 13.57 -13.85
C ALA A 162 -6.64 12.93 -14.17
N ALA A 163 -6.63 11.95 -15.08
CA ALA A 163 -5.41 11.33 -15.54
C ALA A 163 -4.44 12.45 -15.94
N LYS A 164 -3.25 12.45 -15.31
CA LYS A 164 -2.20 13.42 -15.65
C LYS A 164 -2.01 13.38 -17.17
N PRO A 165 -2.13 14.49 -17.89
CA PRO A 165 -1.91 14.45 -19.33
C PRO A 165 -0.54 13.83 -19.58
N ALA A 166 -0.50 12.84 -20.46
CA ALA A 166 0.73 12.18 -20.87
C ALA A 166 1.72 13.28 -21.27
N ALA A 167 2.90 13.27 -20.65
CA ALA A 167 3.95 14.23 -20.97
C ALA A 167 4.16 14.21 -22.48
N ALA A 168 3.95 15.35 -23.13
CA ALA A 168 4.16 15.50 -24.55
C ALA A 168 5.60 15.06 -24.88
N ALA A 169 5.72 14.12 -25.80
CA ALA A 169 7.02 13.68 -26.31
C ALA A 169 7.79 14.92 -26.82
N PRO A 170 9.10 15.04 -26.52
CA PRO A 170 9.89 16.14 -27.03
C PRO A 170 9.87 16.12 -28.56
N ALA A 171 9.44 17.24 -29.14
CA ALA A 171 9.45 17.44 -30.59
C ALA A 171 10.87 17.21 -31.12
N ALA A 172 11.02 16.26 -32.03
CA ALA A 172 12.26 16.04 -32.77
C ALA A 172 12.59 17.31 -33.55
N LYS A 173 13.68 17.97 -33.16
CA LYS A 173 14.27 19.05 -33.98
C LYS A 173 14.91 18.41 -35.21
N LYS A 174 14.44 18.84 -36.37
CA LYS A 174 15.15 18.66 -37.65
C LYS A 174 16.39 19.51 -37.69
#